data_501016ac63569dbdd86ebbb543026638
#
_entry.id   501016ac63569dbdd86ebbb543026638
#
_cell.length_a   1.000
_cell.length_b   1.000
_cell.length_c   1.000
_cell.angle_alpha   90.00
_cell.angle_beta   90.00
_cell.angle_gamma   90.00
#
_symmetry.space_group_name_H-M   'P 1'
#
loop_
_entity.id
_entity.type
_entity.pdbx_description
1 polymer ?
#
loop_
_entity_poly.entity_id
_entity_poly.type
_entity_poly.pdbx_seq_one_letter_code
_entity_poly.pdbx_strand_id
1 'polypeptide(L)'
;MTAHPSPLLSAHGAQIPALGFGTSPMTGGLSPDTVVAALHAGYRHIDTAWKYGTERAVGEAMRASGVPRGDIFLTTKVSHEYLRADAFAKSVDESLAALQVDTIDLLLVHWPNPEIPLAETMPALAKAKQRGLARHIGVANFNIALLDQAIKLCPEPLVALQAEYHPYLDQSKLLAAVRQRGMVFIAYCPLGRGRLFSDPVLADIAKARGRSIAQIALRWLMQQNVAAIPRSSNPARIADNFKVFDFTLSDAEMKRISALKRPNGRIANPVERVSGGWD
;
A
#
# COMPACT_ATOMS: atom_id res chain seq x y z
N MET A 1 8.34 3.92 -25.64
CA MET A 1 7.86 3.79 -24.26
C MET A 1 9.06 3.74 -23.34
N THR A 2 9.27 4.73 -22.50
CA THR A 2 10.31 4.68 -21.46
C THR A 2 9.93 3.58 -20.46
N ALA A 3 10.87 2.70 -20.12
CA ALA A 3 10.63 1.63 -19.14
C ALA A 3 10.13 2.23 -17.81
N HIS A 4 9.13 1.61 -17.20
CA HIS A 4 8.63 2.05 -15.89
C HIS A 4 9.76 1.98 -14.87
N PRO A 5 10.04 3.05 -14.10
CA PRO A 5 11.20 3.12 -13.22
C PRO A 5 11.18 2.11 -12.05
N SER A 6 10.02 1.51 -11.76
CA SER A 6 9.82 0.46 -10.74
C SER A 6 9.26 -0.80 -11.42
N PRO A 7 9.67 -2.02 -11.03
CA PRO A 7 9.04 -3.26 -11.47
C PRO A 7 7.53 -3.24 -11.22
N LEU A 8 6.75 -3.86 -12.11
CA LEU A 8 5.31 -3.96 -12.01
C LEU A 8 4.91 -5.36 -11.51
N LEU A 9 4.01 -5.41 -10.54
CA LEU A 9 3.38 -6.62 -10.05
C LEU A 9 1.99 -6.76 -10.68
N SER A 10 1.75 -7.92 -11.30
CA SER A 10 0.53 -8.15 -12.06
C SER A 10 -0.53 -8.89 -11.25
N ALA A 11 -1.77 -8.46 -11.30
CA ALA A 11 -2.93 -9.16 -10.71
C ALA A 11 -4.21 -8.80 -11.47
N HIS A 12 -4.92 -9.77 -12.01
CA HIS A 12 -6.24 -9.61 -12.65
C HIS A 12 -6.32 -8.39 -13.59
N GLY A 13 -5.27 -8.18 -14.42
CA GLY A 13 -5.16 -7.05 -15.35
C GLY A 13 -4.57 -5.76 -14.77
N ALA A 14 -4.39 -5.66 -13.47
CA ALA A 14 -3.67 -4.54 -12.85
C ALA A 14 -2.16 -4.70 -13.02
N GLN A 15 -1.45 -3.55 -13.14
CA GLN A 15 0.00 -3.45 -13.14
C GLN A 15 0.41 -2.49 -12.04
N ILE A 16 0.75 -3.02 -10.86
CA ILE A 16 0.99 -2.24 -9.65
C ILE A 16 2.49 -2.04 -9.47
N PRO A 17 3.01 -0.79 -9.43
CA PRO A 17 4.43 -0.56 -9.17
C PRO A 17 4.86 -1.11 -7.81
N ALA A 18 5.96 -1.87 -7.79
CA ALA A 18 6.46 -2.55 -6.58
C ALA A 18 6.89 -1.59 -5.47
N LEU A 19 7.23 -0.34 -5.81
CA LEU A 19 7.52 0.71 -4.85
C LEU A 19 6.58 1.89 -5.06
N GLY A 20 5.80 2.20 -4.02
CA GLY A 20 4.93 3.36 -3.96
C GLY A 20 5.36 4.33 -2.87
N PHE A 21 4.77 5.51 -2.86
CA PHE A 21 4.95 6.53 -1.85
C PHE A 21 3.69 6.67 -1.00
N GLY A 22 3.79 6.38 0.31
CA GLY A 22 2.69 6.50 1.27
C GLY A 22 2.55 7.93 1.79
N THR A 23 1.31 8.41 1.90
CA THR A 23 0.96 9.76 2.37
C THR A 23 0.22 9.77 3.70
N SER A 24 0.20 8.65 4.43
CA SER A 24 -0.41 8.55 5.77
C SER A 24 0.01 9.73 6.66
N PRO A 25 -0.84 10.24 7.56
CA PRO A 25 -0.59 11.48 8.31
C PRO A 25 0.79 11.52 8.95
N MET A 26 1.45 12.64 8.79
CA MET A 26 2.71 13.01 9.46
C MET A 26 2.44 14.16 10.40
N THR A 27 3.22 14.28 11.47
CA THR A 27 3.19 15.48 12.32
C THR A 27 3.44 16.71 11.44
N GLY A 28 2.53 17.69 11.48
CA GLY A 28 2.59 18.89 10.64
C GLY A 28 1.90 18.78 9.27
N GLY A 29 1.26 17.63 8.96
CA GLY A 29 0.56 17.42 7.69
C GLY A 29 1.46 16.96 6.54
N LEU A 30 0.85 16.78 5.37
CA LEU A 30 1.55 16.48 4.12
C LEU A 30 1.68 17.75 3.29
N SER A 31 2.92 18.18 3.02
CA SER A 31 3.18 19.21 2.01
C SER A 31 3.08 18.61 0.60
N PRO A 32 2.41 19.26 -0.36
CA PRO A 32 2.43 18.88 -1.78
C PRO A 32 3.84 18.68 -2.30
N ASP A 33 4.81 19.51 -1.92
CA ASP A 33 6.22 19.41 -2.35
C ASP A 33 6.85 18.07 -2.01
N THR A 34 6.41 17.42 -0.93
CA THR A 34 6.88 16.08 -0.54
C THR A 34 6.49 15.03 -1.58
N VAL A 35 5.26 15.12 -2.11
CA VAL A 35 4.78 14.21 -3.15
C VAL A 35 5.42 14.54 -4.50
N VAL A 36 5.62 15.84 -4.81
CA VAL A 36 6.39 16.28 -5.99
C VAL A 36 7.79 15.70 -5.95
N ALA A 37 8.48 15.79 -4.81
CA ALA A 37 9.81 15.21 -4.64
C ALA A 37 9.82 13.69 -4.86
N ALA A 38 8.79 12.97 -4.42
CA ALA A 38 8.66 11.54 -4.68
C ALA A 38 8.47 11.24 -6.19
N LEU A 39 7.60 11.98 -6.87
CA LEU A 39 7.39 11.83 -8.32
C LEU A 39 8.66 12.15 -9.12
N HIS A 40 9.40 13.19 -8.75
CA HIS A 40 10.69 13.55 -9.38
C HIS A 40 11.80 12.54 -9.06
N ALA A 41 11.75 11.85 -7.89
CA ALA A 41 12.66 10.76 -7.57
C ALA A 41 12.38 9.47 -8.35
N GLY A 42 11.26 9.41 -9.09
CA GLY A 42 10.89 8.26 -9.93
C GLY A 42 9.70 7.43 -9.43
N TYR A 43 9.12 7.75 -8.27
CA TYR A 43 7.90 7.06 -7.83
C TYR A 43 6.78 7.27 -8.84
N ARG A 44 6.03 6.19 -9.11
CA ARG A 44 4.85 6.20 -9.98
C ARG A 44 3.63 5.56 -9.33
N HIS A 45 3.72 5.17 -8.06
CA HIS A 45 2.60 4.73 -7.24
C HIS A 45 2.49 5.67 -6.04
N ILE A 46 1.37 6.39 -5.94
CA ILE A 46 1.05 7.26 -4.80
C ILE A 46 -0.12 6.64 -4.03
N ASP A 47 0.10 6.38 -2.74
CA ASP A 47 -0.90 5.77 -1.85
C ASP A 47 -1.39 6.79 -0.82
N THR A 48 -2.69 7.09 -0.88
CA THR A 48 -3.39 7.97 0.06
C THR A 48 -4.64 7.29 0.63
N ALA A 49 -5.47 8.01 1.36
CA ALA A 49 -6.78 7.59 1.83
C ALA A 49 -7.63 8.81 2.23
N TRP A 50 -8.95 8.68 2.10
CA TRP A 50 -9.92 9.69 2.58
C TRP A 50 -9.66 10.09 4.05
N LYS A 51 -9.44 9.10 4.92
CA LYS A 51 -9.19 9.30 6.36
C LYS A 51 -7.92 10.09 6.68
N TYR A 52 -6.98 10.18 5.76
CA TYR A 52 -5.72 10.89 5.99
C TYR A 52 -5.86 12.42 5.88
N GLY A 53 -6.89 12.90 5.17
CA GLY A 53 -7.07 14.32 4.87
C GLY A 53 -5.99 14.88 3.93
N THR A 54 -5.27 14.00 3.23
CA THR A 54 -4.13 14.35 2.36
C THR A 54 -4.45 14.35 0.88
N GLU A 55 -5.67 13.93 0.48
CA GLU A 55 -6.03 13.75 -0.93
C GLU A 55 -5.91 15.04 -1.75
N ARG A 56 -6.33 16.19 -1.20
CA ARG A 56 -6.18 17.49 -1.86
C ARG A 56 -4.71 17.81 -2.15
N ALA A 57 -3.83 17.66 -1.16
CA ALA A 57 -2.39 17.89 -1.31
C ALA A 57 -1.76 16.94 -2.34
N VAL A 58 -2.22 15.67 -2.40
CA VAL A 58 -1.80 14.70 -3.42
C VAL A 58 -2.24 15.15 -4.82
N GLY A 59 -3.51 15.57 -5.00
CA GLY A 59 -4.02 16.08 -6.26
C GLY A 59 -3.26 17.30 -6.76
N GLU A 60 -2.99 18.27 -5.88
CA GLU A 60 -2.18 19.45 -6.18
C GLU A 60 -0.75 19.06 -6.61
N ALA A 61 -0.11 18.16 -5.88
CA ALA A 61 1.24 17.69 -6.17
C ALA A 61 1.35 16.94 -7.51
N MET A 62 0.39 16.07 -7.82
CA MET A 62 0.38 15.36 -9.11
C MET A 62 0.36 16.33 -10.28
N ARG A 63 -0.46 17.40 -10.22
CA ARG A 63 -0.49 18.44 -11.26
C ARG A 63 0.80 19.26 -11.30
N ALA A 64 1.32 19.67 -10.14
CA ALA A 64 2.52 20.48 -10.05
C ALA A 64 3.79 19.73 -10.48
N SER A 65 3.80 18.40 -10.39
CA SER A 65 4.98 17.59 -10.73
C SER A 65 5.32 17.54 -12.22
N GLY A 66 4.37 17.87 -13.10
CA GLY A 66 4.55 17.72 -14.55
C GLY A 66 4.55 16.25 -15.03
N VAL A 67 4.41 15.26 -14.13
CA VAL A 67 4.29 13.83 -14.50
C VAL A 67 2.89 13.60 -15.06
N PRO A 68 2.74 13.03 -16.27
CA PRO A 68 1.43 12.75 -16.84
C PRO A 68 0.58 11.87 -15.89
N ARG A 69 -0.73 12.19 -15.73
CA ARG A 69 -1.65 11.41 -14.88
C ARG A 69 -1.66 9.92 -15.25
N GLY A 70 -1.54 9.60 -16.53
CA GLY A 70 -1.51 8.22 -17.02
C GLY A 70 -0.29 7.41 -16.60
N ASP A 71 0.78 8.09 -16.17
CA ASP A 71 2.01 7.46 -15.67
C ASP A 71 1.98 7.27 -14.14
N ILE A 72 0.94 7.76 -13.46
CA ILE A 72 0.81 7.66 -12.00
C ILE A 72 -0.26 6.63 -11.65
N PHE A 73 0.12 5.60 -10.89
CA PHE A 73 -0.78 4.65 -10.25
C PHE A 73 -1.23 5.23 -8.92
N LEU A 74 -2.46 5.70 -8.86
CA LEU A 74 -3.04 6.37 -7.70
C LEU A 74 -3.92 5.42 -6.90
N THR A 75 -3.59 5.23 -5.61
CA THR A 75 -4.39 4.46 -4.66
C THR A 75 -5.04 5.38 -3.63
N THR A 76 -6.34 5.24 -3.43
CA THR A 76 -7.03 5.79 -2.25
C THR A 76 -7.96 4.77 -1.62
N LYS A 77 -8.56 5.11 -0.47
CA LYS A 77 -9.29 4.14 0.37
C LYS A 77 -10.53 4.76 0.98
N VAL A 78 -11.65 4.04 0.92
CA VAL A 78 -12.88 4.39 1.64
C VAL A 78 -12.74 4.03 3.11
N SER A 79 -13.04 4.99 4.02
CA SER A 79 -12.98 4.76 5.46
C SER A 79 -14.02 3.73 5.91
N HIS A 80 -13.68 2.95 6.96
CA HIS A 80 -14.57 1.96 7.57
C HIS A 80 -15.91 2.55 8.05
N GLU A 81 -15.99 3.85 8.22
CA GLU A 81 -17.20 4.58 8.63
C GLU A 81 -18.21 4.72 7.47
N TYR A 82 -17.77 4.61 6.21
CA TYR A 82 -18.55 4.88 5.00
C TYR A 82 -18.73 3.63 4.11
N LEU A 83 -18.87 2.44 4.71
CA LEU A 83 -18.96 1.20 3.94
C LEU A 83 -20.39 0.82 3.51
N ARG A 84 -21.43 1.52 3.99
CA ARG A 84 -22.81 1.38 3.48
C ARG A 84 -22.91 1.97 2.07
N ALA A 85 -23.73 1.38 1.22
CA ALA A 85 -23.74 1.64 -0.22
C ALA A 85 -23.78 3.13 -0.61
N ASP A 86 -24.69 3.91 -0.01
CA ASP A 86 -24.84 5.34 -0.33
C ASP A 86 -23.68 6.17 0.21
N ALA A 87 -23.25 5.90 1.44
CA ALA A 87 -22.09 6.57 2.06
C ALA A 87 -20.79 6.23 1.31
N PHE A 88 -20.67 4.98 0.83
CA PHE A 88 -19.55 4.54 0.01
C PHE A 88 -19.44 5.35 -1.28
N ALA A 89 -20.54 5.42 -2.03
CA ALA A 89 -20.57 6.17 -3.29
C ALA A 89 -20.20 7.65 -3.07
N LYS A 90 -20.79 8.29 -2.05
CA LYS A 90 -20.48 9.68 -1.69
C LYS A 90 -19.00 9.86 -1.33
N SER A 91 -18.42 8.96 -0.53
CA SER A 91 -17.01 9.01 -0.15
C SER A 91 -16.07 8.89 -1.37
N VAL A 92 -16.43 8.07 -2.37
CA VAL A 92 -15.68 7.97 -3.62
C VAL A 92 -15.74 9.27 -4.42
N ASP A 93 -16.92 9.87 -4.56
CA ASP A 93 -17.10 11.15 -5.26
C ASP A 93 -16.31 12.29 -4.54
N GLU A 94 -16.31 12.32 -3.21
CA GLU A 94 -15.51 13.25 -2.40
C GLU A 94 -14.00 13.07 -2.64
N SER A 95 -13.52 11.82 -2.67
CA SER A 95 -12.11 11.51 -2.95
C SER A 95 -11.69 11.95 -4.36
N LEU A 96 -12.51 11.68 -5.38
CA LEU A 96 -12.25 12.12 -6.76
C LEU A 96 -12.17 13.66 -6.85
N ALA A 97 -13.10 14.36 -6.18
CA ALA A 97 -13.10 15.81 -6.13
C ALA A 97 -11.88 16.38 -5.40
N ALA A 98 -11.49 15.78 -4.26
CA ALA A 98 -10.32 16.21 -3.50
C ALA A 98 -9.01 15.96 -4.26
N LEU A 99 -8.88 14.81 -4.92
CA LEU A 99 -7.73 14.44 -5.74
C LEU A 99 -7.71 15.18 -7.10
N GLN A 100 -8.85 15.74 -7.52
CA GLN A 100 -9.08 16.41 -8.82
C GLN A 100 -8.70 15.47 -9.99
N VAL A 101 -9.26 14.27 -9.96
CA VAL A 101 -9.12 13.24 -11.00
C VAL A 101 -10.48 12.64 -11.33
N ASP A 102 -10.64 12.15 -12.56
CA ASP A 102 -11.86 11.47 -12.98
C ASP A 102 -11.85 9.98 -12.61
N THR A 103 -10.66 9.41 -12.40
CA THR A 103 -10.50 7.97 -12.14
C THR A 103 -9.34 7.70 -11.18
N ILE A 104 -9.58 6.81 -10.21
CA ILE A 104 -8.60 6.22 -9.30
C ILE A 104 -8.03 4.95 -9.94
N ASP A 105 -6.73 4.68 -9.81
CA ASP A 105 -6.16 3.42 -10.34
C ASP A 105 -6.48 2.23 -9.44
N LEU A 106 -6.41 2.41 -8.10
CA LEU A 106 -6.78 1.37 -7.13
C LEU A 106 -7.61 1.97 -5.98
N LEU A 107 -8.85 1.52 -5.86
CA LEU A 107 -9.72 1.87 -4.74
C LEU A 107 -9.78 0.72 -3.74
N LEU A 108 -9.51 1.00 -2.47
CA LEU A 108 -9.52 0.00 -1.40
C LEU A 108 -10.61 0.27 -0.36
N VAL A 109 -11.20 -0.78 0.20
CA VAL A 109 -11.80 -0.71 1.54
C VAL A 109 -10.65 -0.58 2.53
N HIS A 110 -10.62 0.51 3.34
CA HIS A 110 -9.47 0.82 4.21
C HIS A 110 -9.33 -0.14 5.40
N TRP A 111 -10.45 -0.43 6.05
CA TRP A 111 -10.59 -1.39 7.13
C TRP A 111 -11.97 -2.04 7.02
N PRO A 112 -12.14 -3.30 7.38
CA PRO A 112 -13.48 -3.87 7.57
C PRO A 112 -14.18 -3.17 8.73
N ASN A 113 -15.51 -3.21 8.73
CA ASN A 113 -16.34 -2.76 9.84
C ASN A 113 -17.30 -3.89 10.22
N PRO A 114 -17.19 -4.49 11.44
CA PRO A 114 -18.07 -5.57 11.85
C PRO A 114 -19.57 -5.21 11.90
N GLU A 115 -19.88 -3.90 12.01
CA GLU A 115 -21.26 -3.41 12.05
C GLU A 115 -21.89 -3.26 10.66
N ILE A 116 -21.08 -3.35 9.59
CA ILE A 116 -21.54 -3.21 8.20
C ILE A 116 -21.21 -4.49 7.45
N PRO A 117 -22.24 -5.25 7.01
CA PRO A 117 -22.00 -6.52 6.32
C PRO A 117 -21.20 -6.35 5.03
N LEU A 118 -20.24 -7.25 4.77
CA LEU A 118 -19.51 -7.26 3.50
C LEU A 118 -20.42 -7.46 2.28
N ALA A 119 -21.60 -8.09 2.48
CA ALA A 119 -22.62 -8.23 1.44
C ALA A 119 -23.18 -6.87 0.96
N GLU A 120 -23.05 -5.80 1.74
CA GLU A 120 -23.37 -4.42 1.33
C GLU A 120 -22.13 -3.72 0.75
N THR A 121 -21.00 -3.87 1.40
CA THR A 121 -19.75 -3.16 1.04
C THR A 121 -19.15 -3.64 -0.29
N MET A 122 -19.11 -4.96 -0.54
CA MET A 122 -18.43 -5.50 -1.73
C MET A 122 -19.13 -5.15 -3.04
N PRO A 123 -20.49 -5.22 -3.15
CA PRO A 123 -21.18 -4.69 -4.32
C PRO A 123 -20.99 -3.18 -4.52
N ALA A 124 -20.93 -2.37 -3.45
CA ALA A 124 -20.67 -0.94 -3.55
C ALA A 124 -19.27 -0.64 -4.12
N LEU A 125 -18.24 -1.37 -3.65
CA LEU A 125 -16.88 -1.31 -4.19
C LEU A 125 -16.85 -1.70 -5.67
N ALA A 126 -17.50 -2.80 -6.05
CA ALA A 126 -17.58 -3.25 -7.45
C ALA A 126 -18.31 -2.22 -8.34
N LYS A 127 -19.37 -1.60 -7.85
CA LYS A 127 -20.10 -0.56 -8.56
C LYS A 127 -19.24 0.67 -8.86
N ALA A 128 -18.32 1.04 -7.98
CA ALA A 128 -17.36 2.12 -8.25
C ALA A 128 -16.47 1.79 -9.47
N LYS A 129 -16.00 0.53 -9.58
CA LYS A 129 -15.26 0.06 -10.76
C LYS A 129 -16.13 0.04 -12.01
N GLN A 130 -17.33 -0.53 -11.95
CA GLN A 130 -18.28 -0.62 -13.08
C GLN A 130 -18.69 0.75 -13.64
N ARG A 131 -18.74 1.77 -12.77
CA ARG A 131 -18.96 3.17 -13.16
C ARG A 131 -17.71 3.86 -13.73
N GLY A 132 -16.56 3.20 -13.76
CA GLY A 132 -15.29 3.78 -14.24
C GLY A 132 -14.62 4.74 -13.25
N LEU A 133 -15.11 4.85 -12.00
CA LEU A 133 -14.54 5.72 -10.97
C LEU A 133 -13.23 5.15 -10.40
N ALA A 134 -13.06 3.82 -10.49
CA ALA A 134 -11.82 3.13 -10.18
C ALA A 134 -11.51 2.09 -11.27
N ARG A 135 -10.25 2.01 -11.70
CA ARG A 135 -9.78 1.00 -12.67
C ARG A 135 -9.72 -0.38 -12.04
N HIS A 136 -9.21 -0.43 -10.82
CA HIS A 136 -9.02 -1.65 -10.03
C HIS A 136 -9.53 -1.44 -8.62
N ILE A 137 -9.91 -2.54 -7.97
CA ILE A 137 -10.44 -2.55 -6.61
C ILE A 137 -9.74 -3.60 -5.74
N GLY A 138 -9.73 -3.38 -4.45
CA GLY A 138 -9.14 -4.30 -3.48
C GLY A 138 -9.56 -3.97 -2.05
N VAL A 139 -8.91 -4.61 -1.11
CA VAL A 139 -9.21 -4.44 0.32
C VAL A 139 -7.93 -4.19 1.13
N ALA A 140 -8.05 -3.57 2.30
CA ALA A 140 -6.95 -3.41 3.23
C ALA A 140 -7.34 -3.91 4.62
N ASN A 141 -6.36 -4.53 5.32
CA ASN A 141 -6.54 -5.00 6.70
C ASN A 141 -7.58 -6.11 6.88
N PHE A 142 -7.71 -6.97 5.90
CA PHE A 142 -8.53 -8.18 5.97
C PHE A 142 -7.65 -9.36 6.38
N ASN A 143 -8.12 -10.21 7.30
CA ASN A 143 -7.57 -11.53 7.53
C ASN A 143 -8.03 -12.51 6.42
N ILE A 144 -7.54 -13.74 6.42
CA ILE A 144 -7.84 -14.72 5.36
C ILE A 144 -9.34 -14.99 5.27
N ALA A 145 -10.03 -15.14 6.40
CA ALA A 145 -11.47 -15.43 6.42
C ALA A 145 -12.30 -14.28 5.83
N LEU A 146 -11.99 -13.04 6.20
CA LEU A 146 -12.63 -11.85 5.63
C LEU A 146 -12.31 -11.66 4.15
N LEU A 147 -11.08 -11.98 3.73
CA LEU A 147 -10.67 -11.93 2.32
C LEU A 147 -11.47 -12.92 1.48
N ASP A 148 -11.65 -14.16 1.96
CA ASP A 148 -12.44 -15.18 1.27
C ASP A 148 -13.91 -14.78 1.15
N GLN A 149 -14.45 -14.22 2.21
CA GLN A 149 -15.82 -13.70 2.20
C GLN A 149 -15.96 -12.52 1.22
N ALA A 150 -14.99 -11.59 1.20
CA ALA A 150 -14.98 -10.46 0.29
C ALA A 150 -14.93 -10.89 -1.17
N ILE A 151 -14.05 -11.84 -1.52
CA ILE A 151 -13.94 -12.38 -2.88
C ILE A 151 -15.25 -13.05 -3.32
N LYS A 152 -15.87 -13.84 -2.43
CA LYS A 152 -17.16 -14.49 -2.74
C LYS A 152 -18.30 -13.50 -2.99
N LEU A 153 -18.30 -12.36 -2.30
CA LEU A 153 -19.36 -11.36 -2.36
C LEU A 153 -19.12 -10.27 -3.40
N CYS A 154 -17.88 -10.11 -3.87
CA CYS A 154 -17.55 -9.09 -4.85
C CYS A 154 -17.76 -9.62 -6.27
N PRO A 155 -18.63 -8.99 -7.10
CA PRO A 155 -18.85 -9.43 -8.49
C PRO A 155 -17.69 -9.07 -9.42
N GLU A 156 -16.71 -8.31 -8.95
CA GLU A 156 -15.53 -7.90 -9.70
C GLU A 156 -14.26 -8.44 -9.02
N PRO A 157 -13.18 -8.76 -9.78
CA PRO A 157 -11.96 -9.28 -9.19
C PRO A 157 -11.27 -8.25 -8.27
N LEU A 158 -10.92 -8.68 -7.07
CA LEU A 158 -10.05 -7.93 -6.17
C LEU A 158 -8.60 -8.14 -6.59
N VAL A 159 -7.87 -7.05 -6.88
CA VAL A 159 -6.49 -7.16 -7.39
C VAL A 159 -5.43 -7.08 -6.29
N ALA A 160 -5.75 -6.50 -5.13
CA ALA A 160 -4.78 -6.28 -4.07
C ALA A 160 -5.37 -6.46 -2.68
N LEU A 161 -4.53 -6.94 -1.76
CA LEU A 161 -4.71 -6.81 -0.32
C LEU A 161 -3.58 -5.95 0.24
N GLN A 162 -3.93 -4.82 0.90
CA GLN A 162 -2.97 -3.98 1.59
C GLN A 162 -2.99 -4.26 3.09
N ALA A 163 -1.84 -4.62 3.68
CA ALA A 163 -1.71 -4.88 5.11
C ALA A 163 -0.37 -4.44 5.66
N GLU A 164 -0.26 -4.33 6.99
CA GLU A 164 1.03 -4.11 7.64
C GLU A 164 1.98 -5.26 7.35
N TYR A 165 3.19 -4.95 6.83
CA TYR A 165 4.23 -5.95 6.68
C TYR A 165 5.63 -5.34 6.72
N HIS A 166 6.49 -5.90 7.55
CA HIS A 166 7.89 -5.53 7.76
C HIS A 166 8.61 -6.69 8.46
N PRO A 167 9.96 -6.70 8.56
CA PRO A 167 10.73 -7.81 9.11
C PRO A 167 10.31 -8.32 10.50
N TYR A 168 9.71 -7.48 11.34
CA TYR A 168 9.27 -7.88 12.69
C TYR A 168 7.87 -8.52 12.75
N LEU A 169 7.11 -8.51 11.65
CA LEU A 169 5.76 -9.05 11.61
C LEU A 169 5.71 -10.29 10.70
N ASP A 170 5.26 -11.42 11.23
CA ASP A 170 4.99 -12.60 10.40
C ASP A 170 3.70 -12.42 9.63
N GLN A 171 3.78 -12.42 8.31
CA GLN A 171 2.65 -12.39 7.40
C GLN A 171 2.68 -13.57 6.41
N SER A 172 3.43 -14.62 6.74
CA SER A 172 3.65 -15.75 5.83
C SER A 172 2.34 -16.42 5.38
N LYS A 173 1.39 -16.62 6.30
CA LYS A 173 0.09 -17.20 5.99
C LYS A 173 -0.74 -16.30 5.08
N LEU A 174 -0.88 -15.01 5.44
CA LEU A 174 -1.66 -14.06 4.67
C LEU A 174 -1.04 -13.82 3.29
N LEU A 175 0.29 -13.72 3.20
CA LEU A 175 1.00 -13.57 1.93
C LEU A 175 0.79 -14.79 1.01
N ALA A 176 0.84 -16.01 1.55
CA ALA A 176 0.55 -17.23 0.81
C ALA A 176 -0.90 -17.23 0.30
N ALA A 177 -1.85 -16.86 1.16
CA ALA A 177 -3.27 -16.78 0.82
C ALA A 177 -3.55 -15.76 -0.31
N VAL A 178 -2.92 -14.59 -0.25
CA VAL A 178 -3.04 -13.54 -1.28
C VAL A 178 -2.51 -14.03 -2.63
N ARG A 179 -1.33 -14.69 -2.63
CA ARG A 179 -0.72 -15.26 -3.84
C ARG A 179 -1.57 -16.35 -4.48
N GLN A 180 -2.13 -17.25 -3.67
CA GLN A 180 -3.02 -18.32 -4.16
C GLN A 180 -4.25 -17.77 -4.88
N ARG A 181 -4.67 -16.54 -4.54
CA ARG A 181 -5.81 -15.85 -5.15
C ARG A 181 -5.41 -14.95 -6.32
N GLY A 182 -4.15 -15.01 -6.77
CA GLY A 182 -3.64 -14.19 -7.87
C GLY A 182 -3.62 -12.69 -7.59
N MET A 183 -3.61 -12.28 -6.33
CA MET A 183 -3.63 -10.89 -5.88
C MET A 183 -2.23 -10.38 -5.53
N VAL A 184 -2.04 -9.07 -5.54
CA VAL A 184 -0.81 -8.41 -5.05
C VAL A 184 -0.96 -8.07 -3.57
N PHE A 185 0.06 -8.39 -2.78
CA PHE A 185 0.20 -7.91 -1.42
C PHE A 185 0.90 -6.55 -1.42
N ILE A 186 0.29 -5.53 -0.79
CA ILE A 186 0.86 -4.19 -0.64
C ILE A 186 1.19 -3.96 0.85
N ALA A 187 2.46 -3.77 1.16
CA ALA A 187 2.95 -3.57 2.53
C ALA A 187 2.91 -2.11 2.95
N TYR A 188 2.05 -1.76 3.89
CA TYR A 188 2.18 -0.48 4.60
C TYR A 188 3.07 -0.64 5.84
N CYS A 189 3.57 0.49 6.40
CA CYS A 189 4.58 0.51 7.46
C CYS A 189 5.81 -0.38 7.15
N PRO A 190 6.35 -0.41 5.91
CA PRO A 190 7.39 -1.35 5.52
C PRO A 190 8.70 -1.18 6.32
N LEU A 191 8.89 -0.02 6.95
CA LEU A 191 10.04 0.33 7.80
C LEU A 191 9.74 0.24 9.31
N GLY A 192 8.63 -0.42 9.70
CA GLY A 192 8.26 -0.63 11.09
C GLY A 192 8.11 0.67 11.91
N ARG A 193 7.73 1.78 11.27
CA ARG A 193 7.68 3.13 11.89
C ARG A 193 8.99 3.51 12.57
N GLY A 194 10.12 3.12 11.99
CA GLY A 194 11.47 3.44 12.53
C GLY A 194 12.05 2.39 13.46
N ARG A 195 11.27 1.41 13.94
CA ARG A 195 11.75 0.36 14.86
C ARG A 195 12.87 -0.51 14.28
N LEU A 196 13.00 -0.57 12.95
CA LEU A 196 14.02 -1.36 12.26
C LEU A 196 15.40 -0.72 12.30
N PHE A 197 15.51 0.61 12.49
CA PHE A 197 16.78 1.32 12.32
C PHE A 197 17.81 1.04 13.41
N SER A 198 17.43 0.42 14.51
CA SER A 198 18.33 -0.03 15.58
C SER A 198 18.60 -1.54 15.57
N ASP A 199 18.12 -2.26 14.55
CA ASP A 199 18.28 -3.72 14.48
C ASP A 199 19.70 -4.09 14.03
N PRO A 200 20.46 -4.89 14.83
CA PRO A 200 21.84 -5.22 14.51
C PRO A 200 22.00 -6.10 13.28
N VAL A 201 21.02 -6.99 12.99
CA VAL A 201 21.07 -7.86 11.80
C VAL A 201 20.89 -7.04 10.53
N LEU A 202 19.93 -6.08 10.56
CA LEU A 202 19.72 -5.19 9.42
C LEU A 202 20.90 -4.23 9.22
N ALA A 203 21.50 -3.73 10.32
CA ALA A 203 22.67 -2.86 10.27
C ALA A 203 23.90 -3.58 9.67
N ASP A 204 24.12 -4.83 10.07
CA ASP A 204 25.20 -5.67 9.53
C ASP A 204 25.07 -5.90 8.03
N ILE A 205 23.87 -6.31 7.57
CA ILE A 205 23.58 -6.51 6.14
C ILE A 205 23.70 -5.19 5.37
N ALA A 206 23.18 -4.09 5.93
CA ALA A 206 23.25 -2.76 5.33
C ALA A 206 24.71 -2.33 5.11
N LYS A 207 25.57 -2.50 6.14
CA LYS A 207 27.00 -2.21 6.06
C LYS A 207 27.70 -3.08 5.00
N ALA A 208 27.43 -4.38 5.00
CA ALA A 208 28.05 -5.31 4.04
C ALA A 208 27.67 -5.00 2.57
N ARG A 209 26.46 -4.46 2.35
CA ARG A 209 25.96 -4.10 1.03
C ARG A 209 26.20 -2.63 0.61
N GLY A 210 26.73 -1.79 1.50
CA GLY A 210 26.86 -0.35 1.27
C GLY A 210 25.50 0.32 1.04
N ARG A 211 24.46 -0.11 1.79
CA ARG A 211 23.08 0.37 1.65
C ARG A 211 22.51 0.83 2.99
N SER A 212 21.43 1.61 2.96
CA SER A 212 20.71 1.97 4.18
C SER A 212 19.83 0.81 4.67
N ILE A 213 19.55 0.78 5.99
CA ILE A 213 18.60 -0.21 6.57
C ILE A 213 17.24 -0.13 5.89
N ALA A 214 16.80 1.07 5.50
CA ALA A 214 15.56 1.25 4.76
C ALA A 214 15.59 0.50 3.41
N GLN A 215 16.67 0.65 2.65
CA GLN A 215 16.84 -0.04 1.38
C GLN A 215 16.84 -1.57 1.56
N ILE A 216 17.52 -2.08 2.60
CA ILE A 216 17.53 -3.53 2.91
C ILE A 216 16.11 -4.04 3.20
N ALA A 217 15.35 -3.35 4.06
CA ALA A 217 13.99 -3.75 4.39
C ALA A 217 13.03 -3.68 3.19
N LEU A 218 13.12 -2.63 2.37
CA LEU A 218 12.33 -2.49 1.16
C LEU A 218 12.69 -3.57 0.12
N ARG A 219 13.97 -3.84 -0.08
CA ARG A 219 14.42 -4.88 -1.02
C ARG A 219 13.96 -6.27 -0.59
N TRP A 220 13.99 -6.56 0.72
CA TRP A 220 13.48 -7.81 1.29
C TRP A 220 11.99 -8.03 0.97
N LEU A 221 11.16 -6.98 1.04
CA LEU A 221 9.75 -7.06 0.63
C LEU A 221 9.61 -7.32 -0.87
N MET A 222 10.33 -6.57 -1.69
CA MET A 222 10.23 -6.68 -3.16
C MET A 222 10.70 -8.04 -3.68
N GLN A 223 11.74 -8.65 -3.08
CA GLN A 223 12.18 -9.99 -3.46
C GLN A 223 11.16 -11.08 -3.11
N GLN A 224 10.18 -10.74 -2.29
CA GLN A 224 9.01 -11.58 -2.03
C GLN A 224 7.81 -11.24 -2.94
N ASN A 225 7.99 -10.46 -4.01
CA ASN A 225 6.91 -9.95 -4.86
C ASN A 225 5.81 -9.23 -4.03
N VAL A 226 6.23 -8.44 -3.05
CA VAL A 226 5.38 -7.57 -2.24
C VAL A 226 5.62 -6.14 -2.65
N ALA A 227 4.57 -5.39 -2.97
CA ALA A 227 4.68 -3.95 -3.15
C ALA A 227 4.86 -3.27 -1.80
N ALA A 228 5.67 -2.22 -1.73
CA ALA A 228 5.92 -1.48 -0.49
C ALA A 228 5.62 0.01 -0.66
N ILE A 229 4.98 0.61 0.35
CA ILE A 229 4.61 2.04 0.35
C ILE A 229 5.24 2.77 1.55
N PRO A 230 6.59 2.93 1.56
CA PRO A 230 7.24 3.74 2.58
C PRO A 230 6.79 5.20 2.50
N ARG A 231 6.87 5.91 3.62
CA ARG A 231 6.67 7.36 3.68
C ARG A 231 7.90 8.06 4.23
N SER A 232 8.12 9.30 3.81
CA SER A 232 9.09 10.21 4.40
C SER A 232 8.70 11.66 4.10
N SER A 233 9.00 12.57 5.00
CA SER A 233 8.95 14.02 4.76
C SER A 233 10.32 14.59 4.33
N ASN A 234 11.37 13.78 4.35
CA ASN A 234 12.72 14.19 3.99
C ASN A 234 13.03 13.81 2.53
N PRO A 235 13.25 14.78 1.62
CA PRO A 235 13.49 14.53 0.19
C PRO A 235 14.70 13.61 -0.06
N ALA A 236 15.78 13.74 0.74
CA ALA A 236 16.95 12.88 0.59
C ALA A 236 16.62 11.41 0.89
N ARG A 237 15.81 11.15 1.93
CA ARG A 237 15.34 9.78 2.25
C ARG A 237 14.34 9.26 1.22
N ILE A 238 13.52 10.12 0.61
CA ILE A 238 12.61 9.75 -0.47
C ILE A 238 13.43 9.24 -1.66
N ALA A 239 14.43 9.99 -2.08
CA ALA A 239 15.33 9.62 -3.17
C ALA A 239 16.17 8.37 -2.84
N ASP A 240 16.63 8.23 -1.58
CA ASP A 240 17.42 7.07 -1.14
C ASP A 240 16.58 5.79 -1.14
N ASN A 241 15.36 5.85 -0.62
CA ASN A 241 14.43 4.72 -0.62
C ASN A 241 14.10 4.22 -2.04
N PHE A 242 14.21 5.08 -3.06
CA PHE A 242 13.97 4.68 -4.45
C PHE A 242 15.12 3.88 -5.05
N LYS A 243 16.34 3.98 -4.51
CA LYS A 243 17.54 3.27 -4.98
C LYS A 243 17.60 1.83 -4.45
N VAL A 244 16.56 1.04 -4.74
CA VAL A 244 16.42 -0.35 -4.23
C VAL A 244 16.41 -1.40 -5.34
N PHE A 245 16.52 -0.99 -6.60
CA PHE A 245 16.36 -1.90 -7.74
C PHE A 245 17.68 -2.43 -8.28
N ASP A 246 18.81 -1.85 -7.90
CA ASP A 246 20.15 -2.10 -8.43
C ASP A 246 20.99 -3.09 -7.61
N PHE A 247 20.40 -3.76 -6.62
CA PHE A 247 21.05 -4.80 -5.83
C PHE A 247 20.06 -5.92 -5.46
N THR A 248 20.62 -7.07 -5.05
CA THR A 248 19.84 -8.23 -4.63
C THR A 248 20.39 -8.78 -3.31
N LEU A 249 19.50 -9.12 -2.38
CA LEU A 249 19.82 -9.84 -1.15
C LEU A 249 19.99 -11.33 -1.48
N SER A 250 21.01 -11.97 -0.92
CA SER A 250 21.19 -13.41 -1.02
C SER A 250 20.13 -14.19 -0.22
N ASP A 251 19.94 -15.47 -0.51
CA ASP A 251 19.00 -16.33 0.23
C ASP A 251 19.33 -16.38 1.73
N ALA A 252 20.62 -16.33 2.08
CA ALA A 252 21.07 -16.29 3.48
C ALA A 252 20.64 -14.99 4.17
N GLU A 253 20.78 -13.84 3.51
CA GLU A 253 20.32 -12.54 4.04
C GLU A 253 18.80 -12.50 4.13
N MET A 254 18.08 -12.97 3.10
CA MET A 254 16.63 -13.09 3.14
C MET A 254 16.15 -13.92 4.33
N LYS A 255 16.78 -15.06 4.60
CA LYS A 255 16.48 -15.91 5.77
C LYS A 255 16.78 -15.21 7.08
N ARG A 256 17.94 -14.52 7.21
CA ARG A 256 18.32 -13.75 8.42
C ARG A 256 17.29 -12.66 8.72
N ILE A 257 16.84 -11.92 7.72
CA ILE A 257 15.82 -10.87 7.87
C ILE A 257 14.47 -11.48 8.24
N SER A 258 14.04 -12.57 7.59
CA SER A 258 12.77 -13.24 7.88
C SER A 258 12.73 -13.87 9.28
N ALA A 259 13.87 -14.15 9.88
CA ALA A 259 13.97 -14.65 11.27
C ALA A 259 13.76 -13.57 12.34
N LEU A 260 13.70 -12.27 11.97
CA LEU A 260 13.48 -11.15 12.88
C LEU A 260 12.03 -11.02 13.37
N LYS A 261 11.11 -11.81 12.84
CA LYS A 261 9.70 -11.80 13.25
C LYS A 261 9.54 -12.00 14.76
N ARG A 262 8.59 -11.26 15.36
CA ARG A 262 8.34 -11.23 16.79
C ARG A 262 6.85 -11.45 17.08
N PRO A 263 6.47 -12.07 18.22
CA PRO A 263 5.06 -12.24 18.60
C PRO A 263 4.28 -10.92 18.63
N ASN A 264 4.91 -9.83 19.09
CA ASN A 264 4.32 -8.48 19.20
C ASN A 264 4.83 -7.55 18.09
N GLY A 265 5.04 -8.09 16.87
CA GLY A 265 5.57 -7.33 15.75
C GLY A 265 4.60 -6.27 15.20
N ARG A 266 3.29 -6.49 15.31
CA ARG A 266 2.25 -5.61 14.76
C ARG A 266 2.22 -4.25 15.46
N ILE A 267 2.09 -3.20 14.65
CA ILE A 267 2.06 -1.80 15.10
C ILE A 267 0.64 -1.25 15.02
N ALA A 268 -0.09 -1.52 13.92
CA ALA A 268 -1.46 -1.11 13.72
C ALA A 268 -2.39 -2.29 14.10
N ASN A 269 -2.98 -2.21 15.30
CA ASN A 269 -3.75 -3.32 15.87
C ASN A 269 -5.13 -2.89 16.42
N PRO A 270 -6.02 -2.30 15.60
CA PRO A 270 -7.40 -2.06 16.00
C PRO A 270 -8.18 -3.38 15.96
N VAL A 271 -8.03 -4.20 17.01
CA VAL A 271 -8.61 -5.56 17.09
C VAL A 271 -10.13 -5.56 16.94
N GLU A 272 -10.78 -4.47 17.32
CA GLU A 272 -12.24 -4.29 17.23
C GLU A 272 -12.75 -4.25 15.77
N ARG A 273 -11.86 -4.01 14.79
CA ARG A 273 -12.22 -3.91 13.37
C ARG A 273 -12.06 -5.20 12.60
N VAL A 274 -11.24 -6.12 13.10
CA VAL A 274 -10.93 -7.36 12.39
C VAL A 274 -11.58 -8.54 13.09
N SER A 275 -12.79 -8.89 12.66
CA SER A 275 -13.51 -10.04 13.19
C SER A 275 -12.70 -11.32 13.07
N GLY A 276 -12.60 -12.09 14.15
CA GLY A 276 -11.79 -13.32 14.20
C GLY A 276 -10.30 -13.09 14.47
N GLY A 277 -9.86 -11.82 14.62
CA GLY A 277 -8.45 -11.48 14.85
C GLY A 277 -7.57 -11.58 13.61
N TRP A 278 -6.25 -11.61 13.81
CA TRP A 278 -5.26 -11.75 12.74
C TRP A 278 -4.85 -13.21 12.54
N ASP A 279 -4.34 -13.54 11.33
CA ASP A 279 -3.88 -14.90 10.96
C ASP A 279 -2.56 -15.31 11.65
#